data_04e7c9124e0f67d21c134b28899534c7
#
_entry.id   04e7c9124e0f67d21c134b28899534c7
#
_cell.length_a   1.000
_cell.length_b   1.000
_cell.length_c   1.000
_cell.angle_alpha   90.00
_cell.angle_beta   90.00
_cell.angle_gamma   90.00
#
_symmetry.space_group_name_H-M   'P 1'
#
loop_
_entity.id
_entity.type
_entity.pdbx_description
1 polymer ?
#
loop_
_entity_poly.entity_id
_entity_poly.type
_entity_poly.pdbx_seq_one_letter_code
_entity_poly.pdbx_strand_id
1 'polypeptide(L)'
;MIAKEDILELLRSTESYRVERTISTGNMDKFCEAICAFANDMPGSRKNGYLIIGAKDDGSIAGMKVDDALLKKIAGIRSDGNILPLPTMSVERFSFPEGDLLVAEVRPSDLPPVRYRGRVFIRVGPRRDIATEAEERILAERRCSFMATFDATPCLNARLEDLDIDCIKTKYLPMVFDDETLATDKRDIKEQLASIHLYDRDNDCPTYAGIILFGVNPKYFLLGDYVQFVRFAGKDKGGDILNERQFAGPLYRMLPTLESFVKDAIITYRPVPESLFRERTVWNYPEGAIRELLMNACMHRDYQANMPIRLYQFDDYIEVMNAGGLYGEARPENFPSVNDYRNPLVAEAMRVMKYVNKFNRGVTRVQEMLKDNGNPPAEFDVNTITAFRVNVHSTNESDLSKGTSQGTSQTDKTIEEKIIEFCKEPRSLAEIMLYLGYKDRVKFKKKYINPLMSNALSMTIPNKPNSRNQKYIATTQQD
;
A
#
# COMPACT_ATOMS: atom_id res chain seq x y z
N MET A 1 21.48 24.04 14.14
CA MET A 1 21.96 24.75 15.33
C MET A 1 22.11 26.21 14.97
N ILE A 2 21.54 27.11 15.80
CA ILE A 2 21.59 28.54 15.56
C ILE A 2 23.03 29.09 15.84
N ALA A 3 23.51 30.03 15.02
CA ALA A 3 24.78 30.68 15.26
C ALA A 3 24.67 31.75 16.35
N LYS A 4 25.82 32.08 16.98
CA LYS A 4 25.86 33.06 18.07
C LYS A 4 25.46 34.48 17.63
N GLU A 5 25.77 34.81 16.39
CA GLU A 5 25.39 36.06 15.74
C GLU A 5 23.86 36.18 15.57
N ASP A 6 23.20 35.08 15.18
CA ASP A 6 21.74 35.04 14.99
C ASP A 6 20.99 35.20 16.33
N ILE A 7 21.59 34.69 17.44
CA ILE A 7 21.00 34.89 18.78
C ILE A 7 21.02 36.36 19.17
N LEU A 8 22.12 37.08 18.88
CA LEU A 8 22.20 38.52 19.13
C LEU A 8 21.16 39.30 18.31
N GLU A 9 20.87 38.87 17.09
CA GLU A 9 19.82 39.48 16.29
C GLU A 9 18.44 39.18 16.90
N LEU A 10 18.17 37.95 17.34
CA LEU A 10 16.93 37.58 18.02
C LEU A 10 16.76 38.36 19.34
N LEU A 11 17.82 38.67 20.06
CA LEU A 11 17.76 39.51 21.28
C LEU A 11 17.40 40.97 20.98
N ARG A 12 17.85 41.50 19.86
CA ARG A 12 17.58 42.89 19.43
C ARG A 12 16.16 43.06 18.83
N SER A 13 15.58 41.97 18.29
CA SER A 13 14.23 42.00 17.74
C SER A 13 13.17 42.11 18.84
N THR A 14 12.01 42.65 18.53
CA THR A 14 10.83 42.55 19.46
C THR A 14 10.40 41.10 19.60
N GLU A 15 9.82 40.75 20.76
CA GLU A 15 9.21 39.44 20.93
C GLU A 15 8.17 39.19 19.82
N SER A 16 8.20 38.00 19.29
CA SER A 16 7.34 37.61 18.16
C SER A 16 6.73 36.22 18.42
N TYR A 17 5.97 35.75 17.47
CA TYR A 17 5.44 34.38 17.50
C TYR A 17 6.55 33.29 17.54
N ARG A 18 7.82 33.65 17.31
CA ARG A 18 8.97 32.74 17.27
C ARG A 18 9.95 32.87 18.45
N VAL A 19 9.85 33.91 19.23
CA VAL A 19 10.85 34.21 20.29
C VAL A 19 10.12 34.46 21.61
N GLU A 20 10.52 33.73 22.67
CA GLU A 20 10.15 33.95 24.06
C GLU A 20 11.43 34.16 24.87
N ARG A 21 11.48 35.24 25.66
CA ARG A 21 12.60 35.54 26.55
C ARG A 21 12.14 35.42 28.00
N THR A 22 13.04 35.02 28.86
CA THR A 22 12.74 34.94 30.30
C THR A 22 14.03 34.89 31.11
N ILE A 23 13.98 35.49 32.29
CA ILE A 23 15.02 35.35 33.31
C ILE A 23 14.71 34.21 34.29
N SER A 24 13.50 33.70 34.29
CA SER A 24 13.05 32.60 35.15
C SER A 24 13.68 31.26 34.72
N THR A 25 14.16 30.50 35.72
CA THR A 25 14.71 29.12 35.50
C THR A 25 13.82 28.04 36.05
N GLY A 26 12.71 28.41 36.73
CA GLY A 26 11.88 27.48 37.50
C GLY A 26 10.48 27.20 36.93
N ASN A 27 9.98 28.02 36.01
CA ASN A 27 8.60 27.93 35.55
C ASN A 27 8.47 26.92 34.37
N MET A 28 8.54 25.62 34.71
CA MET A 28 8.54 24.53 33.70
C MET A 28 7.26 24.49 32.87
N ASP A 29 6.09 24.75 33.49
CA ASP A 29 4.83 24.73 32.74
C ASP A 29 4.82 25.79 31.64
N LYS A 30 5.29 27.03 31.93
CA LYS A 30 5.43 28.07 30.90
C LYS A 30 6.39 27.68 29.78
N PHE A 31 7.48 26.98 30.12
CA PHE A 31 8.45 26.51 29.10
C PHE A 31 7.83 25.43 28.20
N CYS A 32 7.14 24.45 28.79
CA CYS A 32 6.44 23.41 28.05
C CYS A 32 5.34 24.00 27.14
N GLU A 33 4.57 24.98 27.64
CA GLU A 33 3.56 25.67 26.86
C GLU A 33 4.16 26.46 25.68
N ALA A 34 5.30 27.15 25.90
CA ALA A 34 6.01 27.87 24.84
C ALA A 34 6.55 26.91 23.78
N ILE A 35 7.22 25.80 24.20
CA ILE A 35 7.72 24.77 23.30
C ILE A 35 6.57 24.14 22.51
N CYS A 36 5.44 23.83 23.15
CA CYS A 36 4.25 23.34 22.49
C CYS A 36 3.72 24.31 21.43
N ALA A 37 3.65 25.61 21.77
CA ALA A 37 3.17 26.65 20.87
C ALA A 37 4.11 26.89 19.68
N PHE A 38 5.43 26.79 19.85
CA PHE A 38 6.41 26.85 18.78
C PHE A 38 6.29 25.64 17.85
N ALA A 39 6.12 24.43 18.42
CA ALA A 39 5.94 23.22 17.65
C ALA A 39 4.65 23.24 16.80
N ASN A 40 3.60 23.94 17.25
CA ASN A 40 2.35 24.13 16.50
C ASN A 40 2.46 25.13 15.34
N ASP A 41 3.40 26.08 15.40
CA ASP A 41 3.61 27.10 14.37
C ASP A 41 2.29 27.61 13.74
N MET A 42 1.40 28.15 14.57
CA MET A 42 0.06 28.57 14.12
C MET A 42 0.08 29.48 12.88
N PRO A 43 1.05 30.41 12.72
CA PRO A 43 1.19 31.19 11.48
C PRO A 43 1.55 30.37 10.24
N GLY A 44 2.08 29.14 10.37
CA GLY A 44 2.53 28.31 9.25
C GLY A 44 3.82 28.78 8.60
N SER A 45 4.66 29.42 9.40
CA SER A 45 5.92 30.04 8.90
C SER A 45 7.01 29.03 8.55
N ARG A 46 6.90 27.79 9.02
CA ARG A 46 7.92 26.72 8.96
C ARG A 46 9.29 27.11 9.53
N LYS A 47 9.35 28.20 10.33
CA LYS A 47 10.58 28.69 10.95
C LYS A 47 10.67 28.22 12.39
N ASN A 48 11.86 27.92 12.86
CA ASN A 48 12.10 27.49 14.23
C ASN A 48 11.67 28.57 15.25
N GLY A 49 11.13 28.13 16.37
CA GLY A 49 10.88 28.95 17.54
C GLY A 49 11.99 28.85 18.56
N TYR A 50 12.17 29.88 19.36
CA TYR A 50 13.28 30.01 20.31
C TYR A 50 12.80 30.43 21.70
N LEU A 51 13.05 29.57 22.69
CA LEU A 51 12.93 29.91 24.11
C LEU A 51 14.31 30.28 24.62
N ILE A 52 14.49 31.56 24.99
CA ILE A 52 15.79 32.11 25.46
C ILE A 52 15.71 32.40 26.95
N ILE A 53 16.38 31.60 27.75
CA ILE A 53 16.44 31.73 29.21
C ILE A 53 17.73 32.47 29.56
N GLY A 54 17.64 33.52 30.39
CA GLY A 54 18.72 34.41 30.78
C GLY A 54 18.70 35.76 30.08
N ALA A 55 17.67 36.03 29.26
CA ALA A 55 17.44 37.32 28.63
C ALA A 55 16.22 38.02 29.28
N LYS A 56 16.29 39.35 29.41
CA LYS A 56 15.19 40.19 29.82
C LYS A 56 14.29 40.57 28.64
N ASP A 57 13.10 41.11 28.89
CA ASP A 57 12.16 41.52 27.87
C ASP A 57 12.71 42.58 26.89
N ASP A 58 13.63 43.43 27.38
CA ASP A 58 14.35 44.43 26.58
C ASP A 58 15.49 43.85 25.71
N GLY A 59 15.73 42.53 25.79
CA GLY A 59 16.79 41.82 25.08
C GLY A 59 18.14 41.85 25.76
N SER A 60 18.29 42.50 26.92
CA SER A 60 19.55 42.52 27.66
C SER A 60 19.79 41.17 28.37
N ILE A 61 21.08 40.74 28.43
CA ILE A 61 21.48 39.52 29.12
C ILE A 61 21.42 39.75 30.65
N ALA A 62 20.83 38.84 31.38
CA ALA A 62 20.53 39.01 32.81
C ALA A 62 21.70 38.65 33.75
N GLY A 63 22.88 38.27 33.24
CA GLY A 63 24.05 37.95 34.06
C GLY A 63 23.94 36.60 34.78
N MET A 64 23.07 35.68 34.36
CA MET A 64 22.96 34.35 34.96
C MET A 64 24.08 33.41 34.51
N LYS A 65 24.33 32.35 35.27
CA LYS A 65 25.14 31.20 34.88
C LYS A 65 24.23 30.02 34.59
N VAL A 66 24.44 29.37 33.46
CA VAL A 66 23.75 28.15 33.06
C VAL A 66 24.60 26.96 33.48
N ASP A 67 24.06 26.13 34.38
CA ASP A 67 24.67 24.87 34.79
C ASP A 67 24.13 23.67 34.01
N ASP A 68 24.81 22.52 34.14
CA ASP A 68 24.40 21.27 33.49
C ASP A 68 23.04 20.75 33.99
N ALA A 69 22.67 21.10 35.23
CA ALA A 69 21.39 20.69 35.79
C ALA A 69 20.22 21.37 35.07
N LEU A 70 20.35 22.68 34.82
CA LEU A 70 19.35 23.44 34.04
C LEU A 70 19.30 22.98 32.59
N LEU A 71 20.45 22.72 31.94
CA LEU A 71 20.50 22.17 30.57
C LEU A 71 19.77 20.85 30.49
N LYS A 72 20.06 19.89 31.37
CA LYS A 72 19.39 18.58 31.42
C LYS A 72 17.91 18.71 31.68
N LYS A 73 17.52 19.63 32.57
CA LYS A 73 16.12 19.87 32.94
C LYS A 73 15.31 20.38 31.74
N ILE A 74 15.83 21.34 30.97
CA ILE A 74 15.15 21.87 29.79
C ILE A 74 15.17 20.85 28.62
N ALA A 75 16.29 20.16 28.39
CA ALA A 75 16.38 19.10 27.40
C ALA A 75 15.42 17.94 27.71
N GLY A 76 15.18 17.64 28.99
CA GLY A 76 14.25 16.60 29.46
C GLY A 76 12.79 16.85 29.06
N ILE A 77 12.39 18.10 28.81
CA ILE A 77 11.04 18.45 28.35
C ILE A 77 10.68 17.67 27.06
N ARG A 78 11.67 17.42 26.19
CA ARG A 78 11.44 16.66 24.97
C ARG A 78 10.86 15.26 25.21
N SER A 79 11.21 14.61 26.31
CA SER A 79 10.96 13.17 26.54
C SER A 79 10.18 12.88 27.82
N ASP A 80 9.70 13.90 28.55
CA ASP A 80 8.96 13.71 29.80
C ASP A 80 7.51 13.19 29.60
N GLY A 81 7.05 13.11 28.36
CA GLY A 81 5.73 12.59 27.99
C GLY A 81 4.56 13.58 28.17
N ASN A 82 4.84 14.81 28.64
CA ASN A 82 3.79 15.81 28.82
C ASN A 82 3.43 16.55 27.52
N ILE A 83 4.37 16.58 26.54
CA ILE A 83 4.16 17.16 25.20
C ILE A 83 4.05 16.03 24.18
N LEU A 84 2.94 15.93 23.50
CA LEU A 84 2.65 14.89 22.49
C LEU A 84 1.98 15.50 21.26
N PRO A 85 2.39 15.10 20.02
CA PRO A 85 3.62 14.33 19.69
C PRO A 85 4.88 14.97 20.25
N LEU A 86 5.94 14.16 20.42
CA LEU A 86 7.20 14.66 21.00
C LEU A 86 7.79 15.81 20.15
N PRO A 87 8.18 16.94 20.76
CA PRO A 87 8.71 18.06 20.00
C PRO A 87 10.13 17.76 19.46
N THR A 88 10.43 18.23 18.26
CA THR A 88 11.79 18.23 17.72
C THR A 88 12.49 19.49 18.20
N MET A 89 13.45 19.35 19.12
CA MET A 89 14.15 20.49 19.71
C MET A 89 15.61 20.18 20.04
N SER A 90 16.42 21.22 20.07
CA SER A 90 17.78 21.22 20.62
C SER A 90 17.92 22.27 21.73
N VAL A 91 18.83 22.03 22.68
CA VAL A 91 19.07 22.93 23.81
C VAL A 91 20.58 23.16 23.93
N GLU A 92 20.97 24.42 23.93
CA GLU A 92 22.38 24.83 23.97
C GLU A 92 22.62 25.99 24.93
N ARG A 93 23.85 26.05 25.47
CA ARG A 93 24.35 27.17 26.27
C ARG A 93 25.22 28.06 25.42
N PHE A 94 24.99 29.36 25.49
CA PHE A 94 25.79 30.39 24.86
C PHE A 94 26.37 31.31 25.93
N SER A 95 27.71 31.46 25.98
CA SER A 95 28.38 32.32 26.95
C SER A 95 28.74 33.65 26.32
N PHE A 96 28.37 34.72 27.01
CA PHE A 96 28.63 36.10 26.66
C PHE A 96 29.37 36.79 27.83
N PRO A 97 30.02 37.95 27.62
CA PRO A 97 30.70 38.69 28.71
C PRO A 97 29.73 39.07 29.85
N GLU A 98 28.45 39.32 29.51
CA GLU A 98 27.41 39.75 30.44
C GLU A 98 26.78 38.57 31.19
N GLY A 99 26.98 37.33 30.77
CA GLY A 99 26.41 36.12 31.36
C GLY A 99 26.10 35.05 30.34
N ASP A 100 25.52 33.93 30.80
CA ASP A 100 25.13 32.83 29.94
C ASP A 100 23.65 32.95 29.53
N LEU A 101 23.38 32.47 28.32
CA LEU A 101 22.03 32.20 27.83
C LEU A 101 21.83 30.69 27.60
N LEU A 102 20.68 30.18 27.93
CA LEU A 102 20.23 28.87 27.52
C LEU A 102 19.17 29.07 26.44
N VAL A 103 19.41 28.47 25.25
CA VAL A 103 18.51 28.57 24.10
C VAL A 103 17.96 27.20 23.77
N ALA A 104 16.63 27.09 23.80
CA ALA A 104 15.91 25.94 23.26
C ALA A 104 15.35 26.32 21.89
N GLU A 105 15.91 25.72 20.85
CA GLU A 105 15.45 25.82 19.46
C GLU A 105 14.43 24.73 19.21
N VAL A 106 13.21 25.09 18.78
CA VAL A 106 12.09 24.19 18.55
C VAL A 106 11.67 24.25 17.08
N ARG A 107 11.67 23.11 16.43
CA ARG A 107 11.17 23.01 15.05
C ARG A 107 9.64 22.86 15.03
N PRO A 108 8.95 23.47 14.06
CA PRO A 108 7.56 23.14 13.77
C PRO A 108 7.36 21.63 13.62
N SER A 109 6.28 21.12 14.18
CA SER A 109 5.95 19.70 14.10
C SER A 109 5.30 19.37 12.76
N ASP A 110 5.71 18.25 12.15
CA ASP A 110 5.04 17.68 10.98
C ASP A 110 3.71 17.00 11.32
N LEU A 111 3.42 16.84 12.63
CA LEU A 111 2.23 16.17 13.15
C LEU A 111 1.42 17.06 14.11
N PRO A 112 1.04 18.30 13.72
CA PRO A 112 0.17 19.12 14.55
C PRO A 112 -1.24 18.52 14.62
N PRO A 113 -2.06 18.84 15.64
CA PRO A 113 -1.71 19.67 16.77
C PRO A 113 -0.87 18.96 17.83
N VAL A 114 0.18 19.63 18.28
CA VAL A 114 0.97 19.23 19.45
C VAL A 114 0.25 19.69 20.71
N ARG A 115 0.20 18.84 21.74
CA ARG A 115 -0.54 19.09 22.99
C ARG A 115 0.38 19.02 24.18
N TYR A 116 0.25 19.98 25.10
CA TYR A 116 0.87 19.90 26.42
C TYR A 116 -0.23 19.59 27.43
N ARG A 117 -0.12 18.46 28.13
CA ARG A 117 -1.15 17.95 29.06
C ARG A 117 -2.56 17.98 28.47
N GLY A 118 -2.69 17.56 27.21
CA GLY A 118 -3.98 17.48 26.48
C GLY A 118 -4.48 18.79 25.87
N ARG A 119 -3.83 19.95 26.14
CA ARG A 119 -4.21 21.26 25.59
C ARG A 119 -3.28 21.69 24.47
N VAL A 120 -3.84 22.29 23.44
CA VAL A 120 -3.11 22.85 22.31
C VAL A 120 -2.75 24.30 22.62
N PHE A 121 -1.45 24.61 22.70
CA PHE A 121 -0.97 25.97 22.86
C PHE A 121 -0.48 26.52 21.52
N ILE A 122 -0.78 27.79 21.26
CA ILE A 122 -0.40 28.54 20.06
C ILE A 122 0.17 29.90 20.45
N ARG A 123 0.77 30.59 19.47
CA ARG A 123 1.18 32.00 19.65
C ARG A 123 0.44 32.90 18.68
N VAL A 124 -0.12 33.96 19.22
CA VAL A 124 -0.73 35.06 18.48
C VAL A 124 0.17 36.29 18.69
N GLY A 125 1.08 36.51 17.74
CA GLY A 125 2.18 37.44 17.91
C GLY A 125 3.10 37.05 19.11
N PRO A 126 3.43 37.97 20.02
CA PRO A 126 4.23 37.65 21.20
C PRO A 126 3.46 36.89 22.30
N ARG A 127 2.13 36.84 22.22
CA ARG A 127 1.30 36.24 23.26
C ARG A 127 1.07 34.76 23.01
N ARG A 128 1.27 33.94 24.05
CA ARG A 128 0.85 32.54 24.08
C ARG A 128 -0.61 32.44 24.52
N ASP A 129 -1.37 31.56 23.85
CA ASP A 129 -2.77 31.30 24.19
C ASP A 129 -3.11 29.82 23.96
N ILE A 130 -4.28 29.39 24.42
CA ILE A 130 -4.83 28.08 24.16
C ILE A 130 -5.61 28.18 22.84
N ALA A 131 -5.37 27.24 21.92
CA ALA A 131 -6.06 27.19 20.64
C ALA A 131 -7.57 27.02 20.82
N THR A 132 -8.34 27.75 20.05
CA THR A 132 -9.77 27.54 19.88
C THR A 132 -10.01 26.28 19.05
N GLU A 133 -11.23 25.75 19.08
CA GLU A 133 -11.62 24.59 18.26
C GLU A 133 -11.37 24.81 16.76
N ALA A 134 -11.61 26.04 16.27
CA ALA A 134 -11.32 26.39 14.87
C ALA A 134 -9.82 26.35 14.55
N GLU A 135 -8.96 26.81 15.46
CA GLU A 135 -7.50 26.79 15.30
C GLU A 135 -6.95 25.37 15.44
N GLU A 136 -7.48 24.55 16.34
CA GLU A 136 -7.16 23.12 16.41
C GLU A 136 -7.51 22.39 15.11
N ARG A 137 -8.65 22.71 14.49
CA ARG A 137 -9.05 22.18 13.20
C ARG A 137 -8.08 22.58 12.09
N ILE A 138 -7.66 23.85 12.04
CA ILE A 138 -6.66 24.31 11.07
C ILE A 138 -5.34 23.54 11.22
N LEU A 139 -4.89 23.32 12.47
CA LEU A 139 -3.69 22.52 12.72
C LEU A 139 -3.86 21.06 12.30
N ALA A 140 -5.04 20.47 12.55
CA ALA A 140 -5.35 19.10 12.11
C ALA A 140 -5.42 18.99 10.57
N GLU A 141 -5.99 19.98 9.89
CA GLU A 141 -5.99 20.07 8.41
C GLU A 141 -4.58 20.16 7.85
N ARG A 142 -3.69 20.92 8.51
CA ARG A 142 -2.26 20.97 8.16
C ARG A 142 -1.59 19.61 8.30
N ARG A 143 -1.89 18.88 9.38
CA ARG A 143 -1.38 17.51 9.53
C ARG A 143 -1.74 16.64 8.33
N CYS A 144 -2.98 16.73 7.84
CA CYS A 144 -3.41 15.99 6.64
C CYS A 144 -2.68 16.45 5.38
N SER A 145 -2.40 17.76 5.24
CA SER A 145 -1.65 18.27 4.09
C SER A 145 -0.14 18.03 4.16
N PHE A 146 0.41 17.83 5.36
CA PHE A 146 1.82 17.45 5.58
C PHE A 146 2.05 15.93 5.51
N MET A 147 1.02 15.12 5.61
CA MET A 147 1.12 13.69 5.29
C MET A 147 1.10 13.55 3.77
N ALA A 148 2.07 14.17 3.08
CA ALA A 148 2.33 13.85 1.69
C ALA A 148 2.51 12.33 1.60
N THR A 149 1.80 11.70 0.69
CA THR A 149 2.03 10.30 0.38
C THR A 149 3.48 10.13 -0.05
N PHE A 150 4.03 8.94 0.13
CA PHE A 150 5.45 8.71 -0.17
C PHE A 150 5.85 9.20 -1.56
N ASP A 151 5.03 8.96 -2.56
CA ASP A 151 5.26 9.36 -3.94
C ASP A 151 5.32 10.89 -4.15
N ALA A 152 4.67 11.66 -3.27
CA ALA A 152 4.71 13.12 -3.29
C ALA A 152 5.91 13.73 -2.52
N THR A 153 6.68 12.92 -1.78
CA THR A 153 7.83 13.42 -1.04
C THR A 153 9.05 13.66 -1.95
N PRO A 154 9.91 14.65 -1.64
CA PRO A 154 11.11 14.92 -2.41
C PRO A 154 12.15 13.81 -2.27
N CYS A 155 12.77 13.39 -3.37
CA CYS A 155 13.89 12.48 -3.40
C CYS A 155 15.20 13.29 -3.29
N LEU A 156 15.61 13.59 -2.06
CA LEU A 156 16.69 14.55 -1.76
C LEU A 156 18.06 14.19 -2.39
N ASN A 157 18.27 12.93 -2.73
CA ASN A 157 19.51 12.46 -3.37
C ASN A 157 19.41 12.46 -4.91
N ALA A 158 18.28 12.84 -5.47
CA ALA A 158 18.05 12.91 -6.91
C ALA A 158 18.22 14.34 -7.44
N ARG A 159 18.53 14.44 -8.73
CA ARG A 159 18.65 15.67 -9.48
C ARG A 159 17.79 15.63 -10.72
N LEU A 160 17.65 16.77 -11.40
CA LEU A 160 16.86 16.85 -12.62
C LEU A 160 17.33 15.87 -13.70
N GLU A 161 18.65 15.65 -13.80
CA GLU A 161 19.29 14.73 -14.75
C GLU A 161 18.97 13.25 -14.49
N ASP A 162 18.47 12.93 -13.31
CA ASP A 162 18.00 11.58 -12.98
C ASP A 162 16.61 11.29 -13.57
N LEU A 163 15.96 12.27 -14.19
CA LEU A 163 14.71 12.11 -14.93
C LEU A 163 14.95 12.05 -16.44
N ASP A 164 14.16 11.24 -17.15
CA ASP A 164 14.10 11.23 -18.62
C ASP A 164 13.30 12.41 -19.14
N ILE A 165 13.95 13.58 -19.18
CA ILE A 165 13.35 14.85 -19.56
C ILE A 165 12.83 14.83 -21.01
N ASP A 166 13.52 14.12 -21.90
CA ASP A 166 13.08 14.02 -23.31
C ASP A 166 11.76 13.26 -23.41
N CYS A 167 11.62 12.16 -22.69
CA CYS A 167 10.37 11.42 -22.63
C CYS A 167 9.25 12.27 -22.01
N ILE A 168 9.54 12.94 -20.91
CA ILE A 168 8.56 13.81 -20.25
C ILE A 168 8.04 14.87 -21.22
N LYS A 169 8.95 15.60 -21.87
CA LYS A 169 8.59 16.69 -22.81
C LYS A 169 7.85 16.20 -24.04
N THR A 170 8.28 15.08 -24.62
CA THR A 170 7.76 14.62 -25.91
C THR A 170 6.55 13.71 -25.82
N LYS A 171 6.33 13.04 -24.68
CA LYS A 171 5.28 12.04 -24.53
C LYS A 171 4.30 12.35 -23.40
N TYR A 172 4.79 12.76 -22.23
CA TYR A 172 3.94 12.89 -21.05
C TYR A 172 3.27 14.26 -20.94
N LEU A 173 4.03 15.37 -21.07
CA LEU A 173 3.44 16.72 -21.01
C LEU A 173 2.34 16.94 -22.04
N PRO A 174 2.43 16.44 -23.30
CA PRO A 174 1.33 16.52 -24.27
C PRO A 174 0.08 15.71 -23.89
N MET A 175 0.17 14.79 -22.94
CA MET A 175 -1.01 14.09 -22.39
C MET A 175 -1.64 14.82 -21.21
N VAL A 176 -0.86 15.66 -20.52
CA VAL A 176 -1.29 16.43 -19.34
C VAL A 176 -1.87 17.78 -19.71
N PHE A 177 -1.23 18.49 -20.62
CA PHE A 177 -1.60 19.84 -21.06
C PHE A 177 -2.07 19.81 -22.53
N ASP A 178 -2.98 20.68 -22.87
CA ASP A 178 -3.39 20.90 -24.26
C ASP A 178 -2.28 21.63 -25.06
N ASP A 179 -2.37 21.53 -26.38
CA ASP A 179 -1.37 22.08 -27.29
C ASP A 179 -1.22 23.62 -27.16
N GLU A 180 -2.30 24.33 -26.85
CA GLU A 180 -2.29 25.81 -26.68
C GLU A 180 -1.54 26.19 -25.41
N THR A 181 -1.80 25.47 -24.29
CA THR A 181 -1.09 25.65 -23.04
C THR A 181 0.40 25.36 -23.21
N LEU A 182 0.77 24.26 -23.87
CA LEU A 182 2.17 23.93 -24.11
C LEU A 182 2.90 24.94 -24.99
N ALA A 183 2.23 25.46 -26.03
CA ALA A 183 2.84 26.42 -26.93
C ALA A 183 3.07 27.81 -26.29
N THR A 184 2.26 28.15 -25.28
CA THR A 184 2.32 29.45 -24.59
C THR A 184 3.10 29.37 -23.26
N ASP A 185 3.38 28.19 -22.75
CA ASP A 185 4.05 27.98 -21.47
C ASP A 185 5.52 28.40 -21.55
N LYS A 186 5.85 29.48 -20.86
CA LYS A 186 7.22 30.04 -20.77
C LYS A 186 7.98 29.54 -19.54
N ARG A 187 7.36 28.70 -18.71
CA ARG A 187 7.99 28.14 -17.51
C ARG A 187 9.14 27.23 -17.91
N ASP A 188 10.16 27.21 -17.07
CA ASP A 188 11.21 26.20 -17.22
C ASP A 188 10.69 24.78 -16.91
N ILE A 189 11.46 23.77 -17.24
CA ILE A 189 11.05 22.38 -17.04
C ILE A 189 10.81 22.03 -15.57
N LYS A 190 11.56 22.60 -14.63
CA LYS A 190 11.37 22.38 -13.21
C LYS A 190 10.02 22.91 -12.74
N GLU A 191 9.64 24.09 -13.21
CA GLU A 191 8.33 24.69 -12.90
C GLU A 191 7.18 23.91 -13.52
N GLN A 192 7.34 23.42 -14.75
CA GLN A 192 6.35 22.56 -15.40
C GLN A 192 6.17 21.27 -14.60
N LEU A 193 7.26 20.59 -14.23
CA LEU A 193 7.23 19.38 -13.42
C LEU A 193 6.66 19.60 -12.02
N ALA A 194 6.97 20.73 -11.39
CA ALA A 194 6.44 21.09 -10.08
C ALA A 194 4.91 21.31 -10.13
N SER A 195 4.38 21.88 -11.23
CA SER A 195 2.94 22.06 -11.38
C SER A 195 2.13 20.76 -11.46
N ILE A 196 2.79 19.65 -11.76
CA ILE A 196 2.21 18.30 -11.80
C ILE A 196 2.80 17.38 -10.71
N HIS A 197 3.43 17.97 -9.69
CA HIS A 197 3.97 17.31 -8.51
C HIS A 197 5.07 16.24 -8.78
N LEU A 198 5.78 16.34 -9.90
CA LEU A 198 6.93 15.48 -10.20
C LEU A 198 8.28 16.07 -9.78
N TYR A 199 8.28 17.33 -9.31
CA TYR A 199 9.45 18.06 -8.84
C TYR A 199 9.12 18.91 -7.62
N ASP A 200 10.00 18.93 -6.63
CA ASP A 200 9.89 19.76 -5.44
C ASP A 200 10.79 21.01 -5.59
N ARG A 201 10.17 22.20 -5.54
CA ARG A 201 10.88 23.47 -5.72
C ARG A 201 11.70 23.86 -4.50
N ASP A 202 11.19 23.54 -3.32
CA ASP A 202 11.82 24.00 -2.07
C ASP A 202 13.15 23.26 -1.83
N ASN A 203 13.21 22.00 -2.26
CA ASN A 203 14.39 21.16 -2.17
C ASN A 203 15.18 21.05 -3.49
N ASP A 204 14.70 21.65 -4.57
CA ASP A 204 15.28 21.61 -5.93
C ASP A 204 15.63 20.18 -6.41
N CYS A 205 14.70 19.25 -6.24
CA CYS A 205 14.89 17.84 -6.62
C CYS A 205 13.59 17.18 -7.10
N PRO A 206 13.66 16.07 -7.86
CA PRO A 206 12.48 15.27 -8.21
C PRO A 206 11.74 14.74 -6.98
N THR A 207 10.44 14.58 -7.08
CA THR A 207 9.67 13.76 -6.13
C THR A 207 9.87 12.28 -6.41
N TYR A 208 9.52 11.40 -5.45
CA TYR A 208 9.57 9.96 -5.71
C TYR A 208 8.61 9.55 -6.84
N ALA A 209 7.48 10.23 -7.04
CA ALA A 209 6.62 10.00 -8.22
C ALA A 209 7.39 10.26 -9.53
N GLY A 210 8.16 11.36 -9.60
CA GLY A 210 9.02 11.65 -10.76
C GLY A 210 10.01 10.52 -11.03
N ILE A 211 10.67 10.01 -9.99
CA ILE A 211 11.64 8.91 -10.09
C ILE A 211 10.96 7.60 -10.52
N ILE A 212 9.86 7.21 -9.89
CA ILE A 212 9.12 5.97 -10.21
C ILE A 212 8.62 5.99 -11.65
N LEU A 213 8.07 7.11 -12.09
CA LEU A 213 7.45 7.23 -13.41
C LEU A 213 8.47 7.42 -14.53
N PHE A 214 9.47 8.28 -14.32
CA PHE A 214 10.36 8.79 -15.38
C PHE A 214 11.85 8.77 -15.02
N GLY A 215 12.26 8.19 -13.91
CA GLY A 215 13.67 8.11 -13.52
C GLY A 215 14.50 7.33 -14.54
N VAL A 216 15.71 7.77 -14.84
CA VAL A 216 16.65 7.05 -15.70
C VAL A 216 17.01 5.70 -15.08
N ASN A 217 17.21 5.67 -13.76
CA ASN A 217 17.47 4.45 -13.00
C ASN A 217 16.74 4.48 -11.64
N PRO A 218 15.42 4.22 -11.59
CA PRO A 218 14.65 4.24 -10.35
C PRO A 218 15.20 3.30 -9.28
N LYS A 219 15.74 2.14 -9.68
CA LYS A 219 16.29 1.14 -8.77
C LYS A 219 17.50 1.64 -7.97
N TYR A 220 18.20 2.68 -8.43
CA TYR A 220 19.26 3.32 -7.64
C TYR A 220 18.73 3.98 -6.37
N PHE A 221 17.53 4.57 -6.44
CA PHE A 221 16.86 5.25 -5.32
C PHE A 221 15.94 4.32 -4.54
N LEU A 222 15.34 3.35 -5.23
CA LEU A 222 14.31 2.43 -4.71
C LEU A 222 14.69 0.99 -5.07
N LEU A 223 15.46 0.33 -4.22
CA LEU A 223 16.05 -0.99 -4.51
C LEU A 223 15.05 -2.06 -4.93
N GLY A 224 13.82 -2.00 -4.40
CA GLY A 224 12.75 -2.94 -4.74
C GLY A 224 11.92 -2.54 -5.97
N ASP A 225 12.25 -1.43 -6.68
CA ASP A 225 11.44 -0.93 -7.79
C ASP A 225 11.67 -1.73 -9.08
N TYR A 226 11.04 -2.92 -9.12
CA TYR A 226 10.99 -3.80 -10.29
C TYR A 226 9.86 -4.82 -10.15
N VAL A 227 9.51 -5.50 -11.24
CA VAL A 227 8.63 -6.68 -11.24
C VAL A 227 9.50 -7.92 -11.44
N GLN A 228 9.36 -8.88 -10.53
CA GLN A 228 9.99 -10.19 -10.63
C GLN A 228 8.98 -11.22 -11.14
N PHE A 229 9.21 -11.77 -12.30
CA PHE A 229 8.49 -12.92 -12.82
C PHE A 229 9.25 -14.20 -12.52
N VAL A 230 8.56 -15.23 -12.01
CA VAL A 230 9.11 -16.59 -11.86
C VAL A 230 8.03 -17.60 -12.25
N ARG A 231 8.41 -18.56 -13.11
CA ARG A 231 7.56 -19.72 -13.41
C ARG A 231 8.12 -20.95 -12.70
N PHE A 232 7.29 -21.55 -11.88
CA PHE A 232 7.59 -22.79 -11.16
C PHE A 232 6.94 -23.99 -11.84
N ALA A 233 7.61 -25.14 -11.78
CA ALA A 233 7.02 -26.43 -12.12
C ALA A 233 6.12 -26.88 -10.96
N GLY A 234 4.89 -27.35 -11.28
CA GLY A 234 3.95 -27.78 -10.27
C GLY A 234 3.09 -26.66 -9.68
N LYS A 235 2.61 -26.88 -8.46
CA LYS A 235 1.57 -26.05 -7.83
C LYS A 235 2.07 -25.22 -6.65
N ASP A 236 3.34 -25.23 -6.37
CA ASP A 236 3.92 -24.50 -5.25
C ASP A 236 5.36 -24.04 -5.56
N LYS A 237 5.94 -23.25 -4.65
CA LYS A 237 7.28 -22.69 -4.77
C LYS A 237 8.42 -23.70 -4.51
N GLY A 238 8.10 -24.93 -4.17
CA GLY A 238 9.06 -26.02 -3.99
C GLY A 238 9.45 -26.72 -5.31
N GLY A 239 8.73 -26.44 -6.40
CA GLY A 239 9.06 -26.95 -7.75
C GLY A 239 10.26 -26.27 -8.37
N ASP A 240 10.79 -26.89 -9.43
CA ASP A 240 11.90 -26.33 -10.21
C ASP A 240 11.51 -24.99 -10.86
N ILE A 241 12.46 -24.06 -10.93
CA ILE A 241 12.28 -22.81 -11.64
C ILE A 241 12.44 -23.06 -13.14
N LEU A 242 11.34 -22.90 -13.88
CA LEU A 242 11.31 -23.09 -15.34
C LEU A 242 11.70 -21.83 -16.11
N ASN A 243 11.40 -20.65 -15.55
CA ASN A 243 11.72 -19.36 -16.15
C ASN A 243 11.76 -18.28 -15.08
N GLU A 244 12.70 -17.35 -15.21
CA GLU A 244 12.79 -16.16 -14.36
C GLU A 244 13.10 -14.94 -15.22
N ARG A 245 12.44 -13.82 -14.92
CA ARG A 245 12.69 -12.53 -15.57
C ARG A 245 12.47 -11.36 -14.63
N GLN A 246 13.31 -10.35 -14.74
CA GLN A 246 13.18 -9.09 -14.03
C GLN A 246 12.82 -7.97 -15.00
N PHE A 247 11.78 -7.17 -14.64
CA PHE A 247 11.39 -5.96 -15.34
C PHE A 247 11.71 -4.77 -14.43
N ALA A 248 12.70 -3.99 -14.78
CA ALA A 248 13.16 -2.84 -14.04
C ALA A 248 13.18 -1.59 -14.92
N GLY A 249 13.20 -0.42 -14.30
CA GLY A 249 13.16 0.89 -14.96
C GLY A 249 11.90 1.67 -14.64
N PRO A 250 11.80 2.91 -15.14
CA PRO A 250 10.63 3.74 -14.88
C PRO A 250 9.35 3.13 -15.45
N LEU A 251 8.24 3.36 -14.76
CA LEU A 251 6.95 2.73 -15.12
C LEU A 251 6.58 2.96 -16.60
N TYR A 252 6.84 4.14 -17.14
CA TYR A 252 6.49 4.42 -18.54
C TYR A 252 7.22 3.54 -19.57
N ARG A 253 8.43 3.00 -19.24
CA ARG A 253 9.15 2.03 -20.07
C ARG A 253 8.86 0.60 -19.67
N MET A 254 8.75 0.35 -18.38
CA MET A 254 8.57 -0.98 -17.82
C MET A 254 7.21 -1.57 -18.21
N LEU A 255 6.12 -0.78 -18.11
CA LEU A 255 4.77 -1.27 -18.35
C LEU A 255 4.55 -1.83 -19.78
N PRO A 256 4.95 -1.16 -20.88
CA PRO A 256 4.83 -1.74 -22.23
C PRO A 256 5.61 -3.04 -22.40
N THR A 257 6.81 -3.13 -21.80
CA THR A 257 7.64 -4.34 -21.86
C THR A 257 7.01 -5.50 -21.09
N LEU A 258 6.45 -5.21 -19.91
CA LEU A 258 5.71 -6.18 -19.10
C LEU A 258 4.43 -6.64 -19.81
N GLU A 259 3.70 -5.71 -20.45
CA GLU A 259 2.50 -6.03 -21.22
C GLU A 259 2.81 -7.03 -22.36
N SER A 260 3.83 -6.75 -23.18
CA SER A 260 4.23 -7.65 -24.25
C SER A 260 4.60 -9.04 -23.70
N PHE A 261 5.37 -9.07 -22.61
CA PHE A 261 5.75 -10.34 -21.98
C PHE A 261 4.53 -11.12 -21.46
N VAL A 262 3.59 -10.46 -20.80
CA VAL A 262 2.38 -11.11 -20.29
C VAL A 262 1.57 -11.71 -21.44
N LYS A 263 1.40 -10.96 -22.54
CA LYS A 263 0.69 -11.45 -23.74
C LYS A 263 1.38 -12.64 -24.40
N ASP A 264 2.70 -12.61 -24.51
CA ASP A 264 3.45 -13.60 -25.27
C ASP A 264 3.79 -14.86 -24.46
N ALA A 265 4.00 -14.73 -23.13
CA ALA A 265 4.54 -15.80 -22.30
C ALA A 265 3.56 -16.37 -21.28
N ILE A 266 2.56 -15.62 -20.86
CA ILE A 266 1.63 -16.02 -19.79
C ILE A 266 0.24 -16.33 -20.34
N ILE A 267 -0.27 -15.45 -21.21
CA ILE A 267 -1.63 -15.56 -21.72
C ILE A 267 -1.67 -16.49 -22.91
N THR A 268 -2.52 -17.50 -22.84
CA THR A 268 -2.80 -18.41 -23.94
C THR A 268 -4.31 -18.47 -24.18
N TYR A 269 -4.72 -18.82 -25.37
CA TYR A 269 -6.13 -18.97 -25.69
C TYR A 269 -6.38 -20.22 -26.51
N ARG A 270 -7.61 -20.69 -26.47
CA ARG A 270 -8.06 -21.80 -27.30
C ARG A 270 -9.49 -21.58 -27.78
N PRO A 271 -9.85 -22.06 -28.98
CA PRO A 271 -11.23 -22.12 -29.42
C PRO A 271 -11.96 -23.24 -28.67
N VAL A 272 -13.18 -22.97 -28.22
CA VAL A 272 -14.07 -23.96 -27.57
C VAL A 272 -15.39 -23.93 -28.31
N PRO A 273 -15.92 -25.08 -28.74
CA PRO A 273 -17.23 -25.15 -29.38
C PRO A 273 -18.35 -24.56 -28.50
N GLU A 274 -19.07 -23.58 -29.01
CA GLU A 274 -20.28 -23.02 -28.39
C GLU A 274 -21.52 -23.68 -28.95
N SER A 275 -21.47 -24.08 -30.24
CA SER A 275 -22.50 -24.84 -30.92
C SER A 275 -21.84 -25.69 -32.03
N LEU A 276 -22.66 -26.44 -32.80
CA LEU A 276 -22.18 -27.26 -33.93
C LEU A 276 -21.36 -26.44 -34.96
N PHE A 277 -21.65 -25.12 -35.09
CA PHE A 277 -21.03 -24.25 -36.10
C PHE A 277 -20.40 -22.99 -35.54
N ARG A 278 -20.37 -22.82 -34.18
CA ARG A 278 -19.82 -21.63 -33.53
C ARG A 278 -18.78 -22.03 -32.50
N GLU A 279 -17.68 -21.29 -32.48
CA GLU A 279 -16.64 -21.40 -31.48
C GLU A 279 -16.54 -20.08 -30.74
N ARG A 280 -16.21 -20.14 -29.46
CA ARG A 280 -15.79 -18.99 -28.65
C ARG A 280 -14.33 -19.13 -28.25
N THR A 281 -13.64 -18.02 -28.13
CA THR A 281 -12.28 -17.99 -27.61
C THR A 281 -12.32 -18.01 -26.09
N VAL A 282 -11.61 -18.92 -25.47
CA VAL A 282 -11.42 -18.99 -24.03
C VAL A 282 -9.96 -18.81 -23.71
N TRP A 283 -9.67 -17.90 -22.81
CA TRP A 283 -8.33 -17.58 -22.35
C TRP A 283 -8.00 -18.41 -21.11
N ASN A 284 -6.72 -18.79 -20.93
CA ASN A 284 -6.31 -19.32 -19.63
C ASN A 284 -6.52 -18.26 -18.52
N TYR A 285 -6.16 -17.00 -18.82
CA TYR A 285 -6.41 -15.82 -17.99
C TYR A 285 -6.90 -14.68 -18.89
N PRO A 286 -8.04 -14.01 -18.58
CA PRO A 286 -8.49 -12.84 -19.34
C PRO A 286 -7.45 -11.71 -19.27
N GLU A 287 -7.03 -11.17 -20.42
CA GLU A 287 -6.02 -10.10 -20.49
C GLU A 287 -6.36 -8.91 -19.59
N GLY A 288 -7.64 -8.48 -19.61
CA GLY A 288 -8.10 -7.36 -18.81
C GLY A 288 -8.00 -7.59 -17.31
N ALA A 289 -8.18 -8.83 -16.83
CA ALA A 289 -8.05 -9.18 -15.42
C ALA A 289 -6.58 -9.08 -14.97
N ILE A 290 -5.65 -9.67 -15.73
CA ILE A 290 -4.22 -9.61 -15.41
C ILE A 290 -3.69 -8.19 -15.47
N ARG A 291 -4.09 -7.42 -16.48
CA ARG A 291 -3.76 -5.99 -16.59
C ARG A 291 -4.20 -5.22 -15.35
N GLU A 292 -5.46 -5.37 -14.94
CA GLU A 292 -6.01 -4.66 -13.79
C GLU A 292 -5.24 -4.97 -12.49
N LEU A 293 -4.92 -6.26 -12.27
CA LEU A 293 -4.17 -6.69 -11.09
C LEU A 293 -2.73 -6.15 -11.06
N LEU A 294 -2.04 -6.13 -12.20
CA LEU A 294 -0.68 -5.58 -12.29
C LEU A 294 -0.66 -4.05 -12.14
N MET A 295 -1.65 -3.35 -12.72
CA MET A 295 -1.76 -1.90 -12.54
C MET A 295 -2.06 -1.56 -11.07
N ASN A 296 -2.95 -2.30 -10.42
CA ASN A 296 -3.22 -2.14 -8.98
C ASN A 296 -1.96 -2.42 -8.14
N ALA A 297 -1.19 -3.45 -8.49
CA ALA A 297 0.07 -3.72 -7.80
C ALA A 297 1.05 -2.54 -7.91
N CYS A 298 1.16 -1.87 -9.07
CA CYS A 298 1.99 -0.68 -9.24
C CYS A 298 1.48 0.53 -8.43
N MET A 299 0.17 0.79 -8.45
CA MET A 299 -0.42 1.95 -7.76
C MET A 299 -0.39 1.82 -6.23
N HIS A 300 -0.59 0.61 -5.71
CA HIS A 300 -0.76 0.38 -4.27
C HIS A 300 0.49 -0.18 -3.59
N ARG A 301 1.57 -0.47 -4.34
CA ARG A 301 2.83 -0.94 -3.78
C ARG A 301 3.39 0.04 -2.75
N ASP A 302 3.92 -0.48 -1.66
CA ASP A 302 4.79 0.27 -0.76
C ASP A 302 6.20 0.38 -1.40
N TYR A 303 6.50 1.53 -1.98
CA TYR A 303 7.79 1.79 -2.63
C TYR A 303 8.95 1.99 -1.65
N GLN A 304 8.69 2.18 -0.36
CA GLN A 304 9.73 2.20 0.67
C GLN A 304 10.24 0.78 0.98
N ALA A 305 9.44 -0.24 0.69
CA ALA A 305 9.83 -1.63 0.89
C ALA A 305 10.76 -2.13 -0.22
N ASN A 306 11.77 -2.92 0.16
CA ASN A 306 12.69 -3.55 -0.80
C ASN A 306 12.09 -4.76 -1.53
N MET A 307 10.89 -5.22 -1.14
CA MET A 307 10.21 -6.31 -1.82
C MET A 307 9.65 -5.85 -3.17
N PRO A 308 10.04 -6.49 -4.29
CA PRO A 308 9.49 -6.14 -5.61
C PRO A 308 8.04 -6.58 -5.75
N ILE A 309 7.39 -6.13 -6.83
CA ILE A 309 6.16 -6.76 -7.29
C ILE A 309 6.53 -8.15 -7.80
N ARG A 310 5.86 -9.19 -7.31
CA ARG A 310 6.08 -10.58 -7.71
C ARG A 310 4.94 -11.06 -8.56
N LEU A 311 5.27 -11.58 -9.73
CA LEU A 311 4.35 -12.24 -10.64
C LEU A 311 4.83 -13.68 -10.77
N TYR A 312 4.21 -14.60 -10.03
CA TYR A 312 4.57 -16.01 -10.04
C TYR A 312 3.55 -16.81 -10.82
N GLN A 313 4.03 -17.69 -11.68
CA GLN A 313 3.21 -18.59 -12.48
C GLN A 313 3.46 -20.04 -12.04
N PHE A 314 2.37 -20.74 -11.79
CA PHE A 314 2.33 -22.18 -11.50
C PHE A 314 1.58 -22.92 -12.61
N ASP A 315 1.41 -24.23 -12.49
CA ASP A 315 0.78 -25.02 -13.55
C ASP A 315 -0.70 -24.64 -13.76
N ASP A 316 -1.42 -24.25 -12.71
CA ASP A 316 -2.87 -24.01 -12.74
C ASP A 316 -3.31 -22.65 -12.21
N TYR A 317 -2.38 -21.80 -11.74
CA TYR A 317 -2.70 -20.44 -11.29
C TYR A 317 -1.49 -19.49 -11.44
N ILE A 318 -1.77 -18.20 -11.33
CA ILE A 318 -0.78 -17.16 -11.15
C ILE A 318 -1.00 -16.44 -9.81
N GLU A 319 0.09 -16.01 -9.18
CA GLU A 319 0.11 -15.19 -7.99
C GLU A 319 0.68 -13.81 -8.33
N VAL A 320 -0.06 -12.74 -8.01
CA VAL A 320 0.46 -11.38 -8.02
C VAL A 320 0.56 -10.90 -6.59
N MET A 321 1.74 -10.42 -6.19
CA MET A 321 1.97 -9.94 -4.83
C MET A 321 2.80 -8.66 -4.86
N ASN A 322 2.41 -7.67 -4.06
CA ASN A 322 3.18 -6.44 -3.83
C ASN A 322 3.38 -6.16 -2.33
N ALA A 323 4.41 -5.38 -2.03
CA ALA A 323 4.66 -4.87 -0.69
C ALA A 323 3.55 -3.91 -0.25
N GLY A 324 3.22 -3.94 1.04
CA GLY A 324 2.14 -3.15 1.65
C GLY A 324 0.78 -3.84 1.54
N GLY A 325 0.06 -3.91 2.65
CA GLY A 325 -1.34 -4.35 2.69
C GLY A 325 -2.30 -3.26 2.25
N LEU A 326 -3.55 -3.34 2.65
CA LEU A 326 -4.55 -2.29 2.44
C LEU A 326 -4.06 -0.96 3.02
N TYR A 327 -4.49 0.17 2.44
CA TYR A 327 -3.99 1.50 2.80
C TYR A 327 -5.13 2.46 3.13
N GLY A 328 -4.84 3.46 3.97
CA GLY A 328 -5.76 4.53 4.32
C GLY A 328 -7.01 4.02 5.04
N GLU A 329 -8.20 4.28 4.49
CA GLU A 329 -9.48 3.84 5.03
C GLU A 329 -9.90 2.42 4.61
N ALA A 330 -9.14 1.78 3.68
CA ALA A 330 -9.42 0.41 3.28
C ALA A 330 -9.04 -0.58 4.40
N ARG A 331 -9.97 -1.48 4.73
CA ARG A 331 -9.86 -2.54 5.74
C ARG A 331 -10.35 -3.86 5.17
N PRO A 332 -9.93 -5.02 5.73
CA PRO A 332 -10.45 -6.31 5.28
C PRO A 332 -11.99 -6.38 5.27
N GLU A 333 -12.64 -5.73 6.24
CA GLU A 333 -14.10 -5.76 6.41
C GLU A 333 -14.85 -4.95 5.34
N ASN A 334 -14.21 -3.94 4.76
CA ASN A 334 -14.82 -3.07 3.76
C ASN A 334 -14.26 -3.26 2.35
N PHE A 335 -13.26 -4.13 2.17
CA PHE A 335 -12.71 -4.48 0.87
C PHE A 335 -13.74 -5.30 0.04
N PRO A 336 -13.89 -5.05 -1.26
CA PRO A 336 -13.23 -4.03 -2.10
C PRO A 336 -14.02 -2.71 -2.23
N SER A 337 -15.01 -2.46 -1.38
CA SER A 337 -15.95 -1.32 -1.52
C SER A 337 -15.30 0.02 -1.20
N VAL A 338 -14.32 0.05 -0.28
CA VAL A 338 -13.54 1.23 0.07
C VAL A 338 -12.15 1.09 -0.50
N ASN A 339 -11.68 2.14 -1.18
CA ASN A 339 -10.37 2.20 -1.78
C ASN A 339 -9.70 3.54 -1.45
N ASP A 340 -8.42 3.48 -1.13
CA ASP A 340 -7.56 4.63 -0.91
C ASP A 340 -6.20 4.40 -1.59
N TYR A 341 -5.60 5.45 -2.12
CA TYR A 341 -4.37 5.33 -2.90
C TYR A 341 -3.14 5.56 -2.03
N ARG A 342 -2.25 4.56 -1.99
CA ARG A 342 -0.93 4.71 -1.34
C ARG A 342 -0.04 5.68 -2.12
N ASN A 343 -0.14 5.68 -3.45
CA ASN A 343 0.65 6.51 -4.36
C ASN A 343 -0.28 7.27 -5.33
N PRO A 344 -0.96 8.33 -4.88
CA PRO A 344 -1.96 9.04 -5.69
C PRO A 344 -1.37 9.73 -6.93
N LEU A 345 -0.12 10.22 -6.86
CA LEU A 345 0.54 10.84 -8.02
C LEU A 345 0.90 9.80 -9.08
N VAL A 346 1.38 8.64 -8.67
CA VAL A 346 1.62 7.50 -9.58
C VAL A 346 0.30 7.07 -10.22
N ALA A 347 -0.77 6.93 -9.43
CA ALA A 347 -2.09 6.55 -9.94
C ALA A 347 -2.64 7.57 -10.94
N GLU A 348 -2.50 8.87 -10.66
CA GLU A 348 -2.93 9.93 -11.57
C GLU A 348 -2.12 9.91 -12.88
N ALA A 349 -0.81 9.75 -12.81
CA ALA A 349 0.02 9.64 -13.99
C ALA A 349 -0.32 8.41 -14.84
N MET A 350 -0.55 7.26 -14.20
CA MET A 350 -1.00 6.04 -14.91
C MET A 350 -2.37 6.24 -15.57
N ARG A 351 -3.26 7.04 -14.98
CA ARG A 351 -4.54 7.42 -15.56
C ARG A 351 -4.34 8.31 -16.79
N VAL A 352 -3.49 9.33 -16.71
CA VAL A 352 -3.13 10.21 -17.85
C VAL A 352 -2.56 9.39 -19.00
N MET A 353 -1.68 8.44 -18.71
CA MET A 353 -1.12 7.50 -19.69
C MET A 353 -2.11 6.41 -20.15
N LYS A 354 -3.37 6.43 -19.70
CA LYS A 354 -4.46 5.50 -20.07
C LYS A 354 -4.24 4.04 -19.64
N TYR A 355 -3.39 3.81 -18.64
CA TYR A 355 -3.24 2.47 -18.06
C TYR A 355 -4.38 2.10 -17.12
N VAL A 356 -5.03 3.08 -16.50
CA VAL A 356 -6.05 2.90 -15.45
C VAL A 356 -7.30 3.73 -15.75
N ASN A 357 -8.48 3.24 -15.35
CA ASN A 357 -9.76 3.94 -15.47
C ASN A 357 -10.19 4.55 -14.12
N LYS A 358 -10.98 5.64 -14.15
CA LYS A 358 -11.40 6.47 -13.00
C LYS A 358 -12.36 5.82 -11.96
N PHE A 359 -12.85 4.58 -12.15
CA PHE A 359 -14.12 4.20 -11.52
C PHE A 359 -14.04 3.27 -10.31
N ASN A 360 -12.93 3.11 -9.63
CA ASN A 360 -12.77 2.28 -8.41
C ASN A 360 -13.46 0.89 -8.46
N ARG A 361 -13.60 0.29 -9.66
CA ARG A 361 -14.26 -0.99 -9.91
C ARG A 361 -13.27 -2.11 -10.25
N GLY A 362 -11.97 -1.90 -10.01
CA GLY A 362 -10.92 -2.80 -10.48
C GLY A 362 -11.14 -4.24 -10.04
N VAL A 363 -11.31 -4.48 -8.75
CA VAL A 363 -11.52 -5.83 -8.19
C VAL A 363 -12.81 -6.46 -8.69
N THR A 364 -13.92 -5.70 -8.71
CA THR A 364 -15.21 -6.18 -9.21
C THR A 364 -15.12 -6.57 -10.68
N ARG A 365 -14.47 -5.75 -11.52
CA ARG A 365 -14.25 -6.05 -12.93
C ARG A 365 -13.38 -7.29 -13.14
N VAL A 366 -12.34 -7.47 -12.32
CA VAL A 366 -11.52 -8.69 -12.36
C VAL A 366 -12.41 -9.91 -12.15
N GLN A 367 -13.26 -9.91 -11.12
CA GLN A 367 -14.17 -11.04 -10.86
C GLN A 367 -15.19 -11.25 -11.99
N GLU A 368 -15.74 -10.17 -12.56
CA GLU A 368 -16.65 -10.26 -13.71
C GLU A 368 -15.96 -10.85 -14.93
N MET A 369 -14.76 -10.35 -15.30
CA MET A 369 -14.01 -10.86 -16.44
C MET A 369 -13.61 -12.34 -16.27
N LEU A 370 -13.22 -12.75 -15.07
CA LEU A 370 -12.93 -14.15 -14.76
C LEU A 370 -14.16 -15.02 -14.92
N LYS A 371 -15.31 -14.59 -14.36
CA LYS A 371 -16.59 -15.30 -14.48
C LYS A 371 -17.01 -15.45 -15.94
N ASP A 372 -16.96 -14.38 -16.73
CA ASP A 372 -17.36 -14.38 -18.14
C ASP A 372 -16.48 -15.31 -19.00
N ASN A 373 -15.20 -15.43 -18.65
CA ASN A 373 -14.26 -16.33 -19.32
C ASN A 373 -14.37 -17.79 -18.83
N GLY A 374 -15.02 -18.03 -17.67
CA GLY A 374 -15.16 -19.35 -17.05
C GLY A 374 -14.01 -19.72 -16.10
N ASN A 375 -13.24 -18.75 -15.61
CA ASN A 375 -12.26 -18.97 -14.55
C ASN A 375 -12.94 -19.04 -13.18
N PRO A 376 -12.32 -19.75 -12.21
CA PRO A 376 -12.65 -19.56 -10.80
C PRO A 376 -12.48 -18.10 -10.36
N PRO A 377 -13.21 -17.64 -9.33
CA PRO A 377 -12.99 -16.31 -8.76
C PRO A 377 -11.56 -16.13 -8.28
N ALA A 378 -11.03 -14.92 -8.43
CA ALA A 378 -9.73 -14.56 -7.85
C ALA A 378 -9.80 -14.56 -6.32
N GLU A 379 -8.76 -15.08 -5.68
CA GLU A 379 -8.61 -15.14 -4.23
C GLU A 379 -7.70 -14.00 -3.75
N PHE A 380 -8.24 -13.11 -2.92
CA PHE A 380 -7.51 -11.97 -2.37
C PHE A 380 -7.11 -12.22 -0.92
N ASP A 381 -5.81 -12.23 -0.62
CA ASP A 381 -5.30 -12.19 0.74
C ASP A 381 -5.06 -10.74 1.16
N VAL A 382 -6.00 -10.20 1.92
CA VAL A 382 -6.01 -8.82 2.41
C VAL A 382 -5.73 -8.70 3.91
N ASN A 383 -5.51 -9.83 4.59
CA ASN A 383 -5.27 -9.86 6.04
C ASN A 383 -3.82 -9.58 6.40
N THR A 384 -2.91 -9.72 5.44
CA THR A 384 -1.48 -9.48 5.65
C THR A 384 -1.19 -7.98 5.57
N ILE A 385 -0.72 -7.38 6.68
CA ILE A 385 -0.42 -5.94 6.76
C ILE A 385 0.76 -5.53 5.86
N THR A 386 1.72 -6.43 5.68
CA THR A 386 2.99 -6.13 4.98
C THR A 386 2.98 -6.45 3.49
N ALA A 387 1.95 -7.14 3.01
CA ALA A 387 1.84 -7.52 1.61
C ALA A 387 0.37 -7.69 1.21
N PHE A 388 0.07 -7.40 -0.05
CA PHE A 388 -1.19 -7.73 -0.70
C PHE A 388 -0.93 -8.83 -1.72
N ARG A 389 -1.76 -9.88 -1.73
CA ARG A 389 -1.62 -11.02 -2.63
C ARG A 389 -2.95 -11.35 -3.28
N VAL A 390 -2.87 -11.75 -4.54
CA VAL A 390 -4.02 -12.28 -5.28
C VAL A 390 -3.60 -13.50 -6.08
N ASN A 391 -4.40 -14.58 -6.01
CA ASN A 391 -4.27 -15.77 -6.82
C ASN A 391 -5.38 -15.80 -7.88
N VAL A 392 -5.01 -16.11 -9.11
CA VAL A 392 -5.93 -16.25 -10.22
C VAL A 392 -5.73 -17.62 -10.83
N HIS A 393 -6.76 -18.46 -10.76
CA HIS A 393 -6.73 -19.81 -11.31
C HIS A 393 -7.04 -19.80 -12.82
N SER A 394 -6.33 -20.65 -13.56
CA SER A 394 -6.60 -20.83 -14.99
C SER A 394 -7.93 -21.55 -15.23
N THR A 395 -8.48 -21.40 -16.43
CA THR A 395 -9.63 -22.22 -16.86
C THR A 395 -9.21 -23.69 -17.00
N ASN A 396 -9.88 -24.59 -16.29
CA ASN A 396 -9.64 -26.02 -16.36
C ASN A 396 -10.42 -26.65 -17.53
N GLU A 397 -9.80 -27.63 -18.20
CA GLU A 397 -10.46 -28.37 -19.30
C GLU A 397 -11.74 -29.08 -18.88
N SER A 398 -11.81 -29.54 -17.60
CA SER A 398 -12.97 -30.25 -17.04
C SER A 398 -14.20 -29.35 -16.82
N ASP A 399 -14.01 -28.04 -16.65
CA ASP A 399 -15.11 -27.13 -16.33
C ASP A 399 -15.77 -26.55 -17.60
N LEU A 400 -15.06 -26.57 -18.73
CA LEU A 400 -15.55 -26.07 -20.02
C LEU A 400 -16.40 -27.09 -20.78
N SER A 401 -16.24 -28.37 -20.50
CA SER A 401 -17.09 -29.43 -21.09
C SER A 401 -18.49 -29.49 -20.49
N LYS A 402 -18.73 -28.79 -19.37
CA LYS A 402 -20.05 -28.72 -18.70
C LYS A 402 -20.98 -27.62 -19.24
N GLY A 403 -20.51 -26.78 -20.17
CA GLY A 403 -21.26 -25.62 -20.71
C GLY A 403 -22.27 -25.93 -21.80
N THR A 404 -22.46 -27.16 -22.21
CA THR A 404 -23.38 -27.55 -23.30
C THR A 404 -24.49 -28.48 -22.81
N SER A 405 -25.18 -28.15 -21.76
CA SER A 405 -26.55 -28.66 -21.49
C SER A 405 -27.31 -27.65 -20.64
N GLN A 406 -28.37 -27.18 -21.24
CA GLN A 406 -29.34 -26.27 -20.64
C GLN A 406 -29.91 -26.81 -19.35
N GLY A 407 -29.99 -25.96 -18.35
CA GLY A 407 -31.07 -25.92 -17.37
C GLY A 407 -30.99 -26.92 -16.24
N THR A 408 -30.69 -26.44 -15.13
CA THR A 408 -31.23 -26.56 -13.77
C THR A 408 -30.10 -26.42 -12.74
N SER A 409 -30.29 -25.52 -11.82
CA SER A 409 -29.49 -25.36 -10.61
C SER A 409 -29.21 -26.70 -9.92
N GLN A 410 -27.98 -27.20 -10.00
CA GLN A 410 -27.50 -28.27 -9.12
C GLN A 410 -26.48 -27.71 -8.17
N THR A 411 -26.86 -27.63 -6.92
CA THR A 411 -25.95 -27.61 -5.77
C THR A 411 -24.88 -28.68 -5.95
N ASP A 412 -23.58 -28.33 -5.82
CA ASP A 412 -22.49 -29.31 -5.86
C ASP A 412 -22.68 -30.34 -4.77
N LYS A 413 -23.07 -31.56 -5.17
CA LYS A 413 -23.24 -32.71 -4.26
C LYS A 413 -21.88 -33.14 -3.71
N THR A 414 -21.82 -33.35 -2.43
CA THR A 414 -20.62 -33.89 -1.76
C THR A 414 -20.25 -35.28 -2.32
N ILE A 415 -19.03 -35.76 -2.09
CA ILE A 415 -18.58 -37.09 -2.53
C ILE A 415 -19.49 -38.18 -1.90
N GLU A 416 -19.90 -37.98 -0.66
CA GLU A 416 -20.80 -38.82 0.10
C GLU A 416 -22.17 -38.90 -0.55
N GLU A 417 -22.75 -37.77 -0.96
CA GLU A 417 -24.03 -37.70 -1.68
C GLU A 417 -23.96 -38.41 -3.04
N LYS A 418 -22.84 -38.26 -3.76
CA LYS A 418 -22.59 -38.96 -5.04
C LYS A 418 -22.54 -40.48 -4.85
N ILE A 419 -21.92 -40.95 -3.75
CA ILE A 419 -21.87 -42.38 -3.39
C ILE A 419 -23.28 -42.89 -3.10
N ILE A 420 -24.07 -42.19 -2.28
CA ILE A 420 -25.43 -42.57 -1.91
C ILE A 420 -26.31 -42.65 -3.14
N GLU A 421 -26.21 -41.65 -4.02
CA GLU A 421 -27.01 -41.62 -5.26
C GLU A 421 -26.63 -42.74 -6.24
N PHE A 422 -25.32 -43.03 -6.39
CA PHE A 422 -24.84 -44.12 -7.25
C PHE A 422 -25.18 -45.49 -6.68
N CYS A 423 -25.32 -45.61 -5.35
CA CYS A 423 -25.67 -46.83 -4.64
C CYS A 423 -27.21 -47.04 -4.45
N LYS A 424 -28.07 -46.25 -5.11
CA LYS A 424 -29.53 -46.54 -5.18
C LYS A 424 -29.79 -47.94 -5.75
N GLU A 425 -28.89 -48.43 -6.60
CA GLU A 425 -28.83 -49.83 -7.02
C GLU A 425 -27.59 -50.48 -6.40
N PRO A 426 -27.59 -51.81 -6.15
CA PRO A 426 -26.45 -52.51 -5.56
C PRO A 426 -25.17 -52.39 -6.39
N ARG A 427 -24.14 -51.72 -5.89
CA ARG A 427 -22.83 -51.47 -6.56
C ARG A 427 -21.67 -52.07 -5.78
N SER A 428 -20.72 -52.64 -6.49
CA SER A 428 -19.47 -53.12 -5.88
C SER A 428 -18.53 -51.96 -5.53
N LEU A 429 -17.60 -52.17 -4.61
CA LEU A 429 -16.62 -51.15 -4.26
C LEU A 429 -15.79 -50.70 -5.48
N ALA A 430 -15.48 -51.62 -6.40
CA ALA A 430 -14.72 -51.29 -7.61
C ALA A 430 -15.51 -50.36 -8.55
N GLU A 431 -16.82 -50.59 -8.72
CA GLU A 431 -17.69 -49.71 -9.53
C GLU A 431 -17.81 -48.32 -8.93
N ILE A 432 -17.96 -48.22 -7.59
CA ILE A 432 -18.02 -46.91 -6.89
C ILE A 432 -16.72 -46.15 -7.05
N MET A 433 -15.58 -46.83 -6.87
CA MET A 433 -14.26 -46.22 -7.06
C MET A 433 -14.03 -45.78 -8.50
N LEU A 434 -14.41 -46.58 -9.48
CA LEU A 434 -14.31 -46.24 -10.89
C LEU A 434 -15.17 -45.00 -11.23
N TYR A 435 -16.40 -44.97 -10.73
CA TYR A 435 -17.34 -43.87 -10.93
C TYR A 435 -16.79 -42.53 -10.39
N LEU A 436 -16.06 -42.59 -9.26
CA LEU A 436 -15.48 -41.40 -8.59
C LEU A 436 -14.03 -41.13 -8.92
N GLY A 437 -13.38 -41.95 -9.77
CA GLY A 437 -11.99 -41.78 -10.20
C GLY A 437 -10.94 -42.13 -9.16
N TYR A 438 -11.25 -42.92 -8.12
CA TYR A 438 -10.32 -43.31 -7.08
C TYR A 438 -9.56 -44.59 -7.41
N LYS A 439 -8.24 -44.64 -7.07
CA LYS A 439 -7.38 -45.82 -7.32
C LYS A 439 -7.00 -46.59 -6.04
N ASP A 440 -6.88 -45.90 -4.89
CA ASP A 440 -6.49 -46.52 -3.62
C ASP A 440 -7.69 -47.07 -2.87
N ARG A 441 -7.87 -48.38 -2.96
CA ARG A 441 -8.99 -49.10 -2.35
C ARG A 441 -9.06 -49.01 -0.82
N VAL A 442 -7.91 -49.04 -0.15
CA VAL A 442 -7.84 -49.07 1.33
C VAL A 442 -8.20 -47.68 1.88
N LYS A 443 -7.59 -46.65 1.33
CA LYS A 443 -7.87 -45.27 1.74
C LYS A 443 -9.29 -44.86 1.41
N PHE A 444 -9.78 -45.22 0.22
CA PHE A 444 -11.14 -44.90 -0.19
C PHE A 444 -12.20 -45.55 0.72
N LYS A 445 -12.05 -46.84 1.02
CA LYS A 445 -12.97 -47.55 1.91
C LYS A 445 -12.97 -46.96 3.33
N LYS A 446 -11.80 -46.64 3.87
CA LYS A 446 -11.66 -46.06 5.20
C LYS A 446 -12.26 -44.65 5.29
N LYS A 447 -12.05 -43.83 4.26
CA LYS A 447 -12.44 -42.42 4.29
C LYS A 447 -13.92 -42.18 3.97
N TYR A 448 -14.49 -42.94 3.03
CA TYR A 448 -15.84 -42.67 2.51
C TYR A 448 -16.85 -43.78 2.78
N ILE A 449 -16.48 -45.03 2.55
CA ILE A 449 -17.45 -46.14 2.69
C ILE A 449 -17.76 -46.46 4.14
N ASN A 450 -16.73 -46.60 4.98
CA ASN A 450 -16.93 -46.97 6.41
C ASN A 450 -17.78 -45.95 7.18
N PRO A 451 -17.62 -44.62 7.02
CA PRO A 451 -18.51 -43.65 7.66
C PRO A 451 -19.96 -43.75 7.18
N LEU A 452 -20.16 -43.99 5.88
CA LEU A 452 -21.53 -44.12 5.30
C LEU A 452 -22.24 -45.40 5.70
N MET A 453 -21.52 -46.43 6.10
CA MET A 453 -22.09 -47.70 6.57
C MET A 453 -22.91 -47.59 7.86
N SER A 454 -22.69 -46.54 8.63
CA SER A 454 -23.44 -46.32 9.87
C SER A 454 -24.80 -45.69 9.67
N ASN A 455 -25.00 -44.91 8.60
CA ASN A 455 -26.23 -44.11 8.45
C ASN A 455 -26.90 -44.15 7.06
N ALA A 456 -26.15 -44.51 6.00
CA ALA A 456 -26.64 -44.29 4.64
C ALA A 456 -26.40 -45.43 3.65
N LEU A 457 -25.51 -46.39 3.96
CA LEU A 457 -25.23 -47.55 3.12
C LEU A 457 -25.38 -48.85 3.90
N SER A 458 -25.83 -49.91 3.25
CA SER A 458 -25.86 -51.28 3.77
C SER A 458 -25.13 -52.23 2.83
N MET A 459 -24.60 -53.31 3.40
CA MET A 459 -23.98 -54.40 2.65
C MET A 459 -25.01 -55.40 2.19
N THR A 460 -24.95 -55.85 0.94
CA THR A 460 -25.85 -56.91 0.43
C THR A 460 -25.56 -58.29 1.02
N ILE A 461 -24.34 -58.51 1.54
CA ILE A 461 -23.91 -59.78 2.20
C ILE A 461 -23.26 -59.44 3.53
N PRO A 462 -23.99 -59.02 4.58
CA PRO A 462 -23.41 -58.57 5.85
C PRO A 462 -22.57 -59.61 6.56
N ASN A 463 -22.96 -60.87 6.49
CA ASN A 463 -22.31 -61.99 7.13
C ASN A 463 -20.96 -62.40 6.49
N LYS A 464 -20.64 -61.85 5.30
CA LYS A 464 -19.37 -62.09 4.59
C LYS A 464 -18.83 -60.78 3.99
N PRO A 465 -18.37 -59.83 4.80
CA PRO A 465 -18.02 -58.46 4.35
C PRO A 465 -16.86 -58.42 3.33
N ASN A 466 -16.04 -59.49 3.26
CA ASN A 466 -14.93 -59.60 2.31
C ASN A 466 -15.26 -60.46 1.07
N SER A 467 -16.50 -60.81 0.87
CA SER A 467 -16.94 -61.58 -0.32
C SER A 467 -16.60 -60.82 -1.63
N ARG A 468 -16.18 -61.55 -2.67
CA ARG A 468 -15.97 -60.99 -4.02
C ARG A 468 -17.28 -60.43 -4.60
N ASN A 469 -18.43 -60.96 -4.16
CA ASN A 469 -19.75 -60.54 -4.61
C ASN A 469 -20.40 -59.47 -3.71
N GLN A 470 -19.65 -58.91 -2.74
CA GLN A 470 -20.14 -57.86 -1.86
C GLN A 470 -20.45 -56.60 -2.64
N LYS A 471 -21.69 -56.11 -2.49
CA LYS A 471 -22.15 -54.83 -3.01
C LYS A 471 -22.70 -53.94 -1.90
N TYR A 472 -22.78 -52.64 -2.18
CA TYR A 472 -23.29 -51.62 -1.28
C TYR A 472 -24.58 -51.04 -1.88
N ILE A 473 -25.56 -50.78 -1.06
CA ILE A 473 -26.85 -50.20 -1.43
C ILE A 473 -27.22 -49.08 -0.46
N ALA A 474 -27.78 -48.00 -0.96
CA ALA A 474 -28.24 -46.90 -0.11
C ALA A 474 -29.47 -47.38 0.71
N THR A 475 -29.41 -47.11 2.04
CA THR A 475 -30.55 -47.33 2.94
C THR A 475 -31.55 -46.19 2.77
N THR A 476 -32.74 -46.48 2.30
CA THR A 476 -33.88 -45.55 2.35
C THR A 476 -34.32 -45.44 3.81
N GLN A 477 -34.20 -44.28 4.42
CA GLN A 477 -34.90 -44.01 5.67
C GLN A 477 -36.41 -44.10 5.35
N GLN A 478 -37.07 -45.10 5.86
CA GLN A 478 -38.51 -45.06 6.05
C GLN A 478 -38.79 -44.16 7.25
N ASP A 479 -39.68 -43.19 7.06
CA ASP A 479 -40.23 -42.30 8.08
C ASP A 479 -40.74 -43.01 9.33
#